data_fa2bbd54fbaaf512420d74f52a25daf8
#
_entry.id   fa2bbd54fbaaf512420d74f52a25daf8
#
_cell.length_a   1.000
_cell.length_b   1.000
_cell.length_c   1.000
_cell.angle_alpha   90.00
_cell.angle_beta   90.00
_cell.angle_gamma   90.00
#
_symmetry.space_group_name_H-M   'P 1'
#
loop_
_entity.id
_entity.type
_entity.pdbx_description
1 polymer ?
#
loop_
_entity_poly.entity_id
_entity_poly.type
_entity_poly.pdbx_seq_one_letter_code
_entity_poly.pdbx_strand_id
1 'polypeptide(L)'
;MIVYTHEDCLKKFNGNGHPERKERLDSIIDSIKSSDLKIDFKEAPLVDLETVSLVHPKKHIEQILSNIPKEGIVGVEKEPYADTMLCPNSKNAILRSCGAGIAAANDLI
;
A
#
# COMPACT_ATOMS: atom_id res chain seq x y z
N MET A 1 7.54 15.91 -13.23
CA MET A 1 6.94 15.37 -11.99
C MET A 1 7.22 13.87 -11.94
N ILE A 2 7.56 13.34 -10.78
CA ILE A 2 7.78 11.90 -10.59
C ILE A 2 6.58 11.32 -9.86
N VAL A 3 6.10 10.16 -10.32
CA VAL A 3 5.03 9.40 -9.66
C VAL A 3 5.55 7.99 -9.36
N TYR A 4 5.59 7.64 -8.08
CA TYR A 4 5.92 6.29 -7.64
C TYR A 4 4.67 5.45 -7.52
N THR A 5 4.67 4.29 -8.15
CA THR A 5 3.58 3.32 -8.09
C THR A 5 4.12 1.90 -8.25
N HIS A 6 3.29 0.90 -7.94
CA HIS A 6 3.64 -0.50 -8.18
C HIS A 6 2.37 -1.34 -8.30
N GLU A 7 2.42 -2.38 -9.14
CA GLU A 7 1.29 -3.29 -9.34
C GLU A 7 0.89 -4.05 -8.06
N ASP A 8 1.81 -4.26 -7.13
CA ASP A 8 1.50 -4.90 -5.84
C ASP A 8 0.38 -4.15 -5.08
N CYS A 9 0.29 -2.82 -5.25
CA CYS A 9 -0.76 -2.02 -4.63
C CYS A 9 -2.15 -2.29 -5.23
N LEU A 10 -2.21 -2.79 -6.46
CA LEU A 10 -3.46 -3.18 -7.13
C LEU A 10 -3.95 -4.57 -6.73
N LYS A 11 -3.10 -5.36 -6.09
CA LYS A 11 -3.42 -6.73 -5.68
C LYS A 11 -4.04 -6.81 -4.29
N LYS A 12 -4.00 -5.71 -3.53
CA LYS A 12 -4.63 -5.67 -2.20
C LYS A 12 -6.15 -5.58 -2.34
N PHE A 13 -6.84 -6.45 -1.62
CA PHE A 13 -8.30 -6.52 -1.59
C PHE A 13 -8.82 -6.36 -0.17
N ASN A 14 -9.73 -5.42 0.04
CA ASN A 14 -10.29 -5.08 1.35
C ASN A 14 -11.75 -5.53 1.52
N GLY A 15 -12.30 -6.24 0.54
CA GLY A 15 -13.70 -6.65 0.52
C GLY A 15 -14.54 -5.86 -0.49
N ASN A 16 -15.66 -6.46 -0.88
CA ASN A 16 -16.61 -5.82 -1.81
C ASN A 16 -17.22 -4.57 -1.16
N GLY A 17 -17.23 -3.47 -1.92
CA GLY A 17 -17.80 -2.20 -1.46
C GLY A 17 -16.91 -1.41 -0.49
N HIS A 18 -15.71 -1.89 -0.17
CA HIS A 18 -14.78 -1.13 0.66
C HIS A 18 -14.29 0.12 -0.12
N PRO A 19 -14.24 1.33 0.51
CA PRO A 19 -13.79 2.54 -0.16
C PRO A 19 -12.31 2.50 -0.56
N GLU A 20 -11.45 1.84 0.21
CA GLU A 20 -10.05 1.57 -0.15
C GLU A 20 -10.00 0.37 -1.10
N ARG A 21 -9.97 0.66 -2.40
CA ARG A 21 -10.04 -0.35 -3.46
C ARG A 21 -9.14 -0.01 -4.64
N LYS A 22 -8.71 -1.03 -5.36
CA LYS A 22 -7.77 -0.88 -6.47
C LYS A 22 -8.27 0.05 -7.59
N GLU A 23 -9.58 0.12 -7.80
CA GLU A 23 -10.20 0.96 -8.82
C GLU A 23 -9.89 2.45 -8.61
N ARG A 24 -9.66 2.88 -7.36
CA ARG A 24 -9.19 4.24 -7.07
C ARG A 24 -7.84 4.50 -7.73
N LEU A 25 -6.89 3.56 -7.55
CA LEU A 25 -5.55 3.69 -8.11
C LEU A 25 -5.58 3.62 -9.63
N ASP A 26 -6.36 2.70 -10.21
CA ASP A 26 -6.54 2.60 -11.65
C ASP A 26 -7.05 3.93 -12.23
N SER A 27 -8.09 4.52 -11.63
CA SER A 27 -8.66 5.80 -12.06
C SER A 27 -7.65 6.96 -11.94
N ILE A 28 -6.87 7.01 -10.86
CA ILE A 28 -5.85 8.05 -10.66
C ILE A 28 -4.76 7.92 -11.71
N ILE A 29 -4.23 6.72 -11.91
CA ILE A 29 -3.14 6.47 -12.88
C ILE A 29 -3.61 6.76 -14.30
N ASP A 30 -4.81 6.33 -14.69
CA ASP A 30 -5.39 6.59 -16.01
C ASP A 30 -5.60 8.09 -16.25
N SER A 31 -6.08 8.81 -15.24
CA SER A 31 -6.26 10.27 -15.33
C SER A 31 -4.91 10.99 -15.50
N ILE A 32 -3.89 10.58 -14.77
CA ILE A 32 -2.54 11.14 -14.89
C ILE A 32 -1.97 10.88 -16.29
N LYS A 33 -2.08 9.63 -16.77
CA LYS A 33 -1.58 9.24 -18.11
C LYS A 33 -2.29 9.96 -19.25
N SER A 34 -3.57 10.31 -19.06
CA SER A 34 -4.37 11.04 -20.03
C SER A 34 -4.19 12.56 -19.97
N SER A 35 -3.45 13.07 -18.99
CA SER A 35 -3.19 14.49 -18.83
C SER A 35 -2.01 14.95 -19.71
N ASP A 36 -1.89 16.27 -19.90
CA ASP A 36 -0.76 16.91 -20.59
C ASP A 36 0.48 17.07 -19.70
N LEU A 37 0.44 16.54 -18.47
CA LEU A 37 1.55 16.62 -17.52
C LEU A 37 2.72 15.73 -17.97
N LYS A 38 3.92 16.27 -17.89
CA LYS A 38 5.14 15.47 -18.08
C LYS A 38 5.42 14.68 -16.81
N ILE A 39 5.09 13.39 -16.86
CA ILE A 39 5.22 12.47 -15.73
C ILE A 39 6.28 11.42 -16.03
N ASP A 40 7.17 11.24 -15.07
CA ASP A 40 8.12 10.13 -15.02
C ASP A 40 7.59 9.12 -14.00
N PHE A 41 7.13 7.97 -14.47
CA PHE A 41 6.66 6.90 -13.61
C PHE A 41 7.83 6.03 -13.15
N LYS A 42 7.97 5.87 -11.85
CA LYS A 42 8.97 5.00 -11.22
C LYS A 42 8.30 3.92 -10.39
N GLU A 43 8.93 2.75 -10.33
CA GLU A 43 8.46 1.69 -9.45
C GLU A 43 8.76 2.02 -7.99
N ALA A 44 7.73 1.91 -7.15
CA ALA A 44 7.88 2.06 -5.71
C ALA A 44 8.74 0.90 -5.16
N PRO A 45 9.82 1.18 -4.43
CA PRO A 45 10.62 0.11 -3.83
C PRO A 45 9.89 -0.54 -2.66
N LEU A 46 10.30 -1.76 -2.32
CA LEU A 46 9.92 -2.39 -1.06
C LEU A 46 10.77 -1.77 0.07
N VAL A 47 10.12 -1.16 1.04
CA VAL A 47 10.83 -0.70 2.24
C VAL A 47 11.15 -1.91 3.14
N ASP A 48 12.28 -1.88 3.83
CA ASP A 48 12.59 -2.87 4.84
C ASP A 48 11.83 -2.62 6.17
N LEU A 49 11.65 -3.67 6.95
CA LEU A 49 10.91 -3.60 8.21
C LEU A 49 11.65 -2.78 9.27
N GLU A 50 12.96 -2.70 9.20
CA GLU A 50 13.76 -1.90 10.11
C GLU A 50 13.45 -0.41 9.93
N THR A 51 13.33 0.05 8.69
CA THR A 51 12.91 1.42 8.38
C THR A 51 11.48 1.69 8.86
N VAL A 52 10.55 0.75 8.66
CA VAL A 52 9.17 0.87 9.17
C VAL A 52 9.16 0.98 10.69
N SER A 53 10.07 0.29 11.38
CA SER A 53 10.17 0.31 12.84
C SER A 53 10.62 1.65 13.44
N LEU A 54 11.11 2.59 12.61
CA LEU A 54 11.43 3.94 13.08
C LEU A 54 10.20 4.75 13.52
N VAL A 55 9.03 4.42 12.97
CA VAL A 55 7.77 5.12 13.26
C VAL A 55 6.70 4.21 13.86
N HIS A 56 6.81 2.91 13.68
CA HIS A 56 5.87 1.93 14.22
C HIS A 56 6.55 0.98 15.21
N PRO A 57 5.95 0.75 16.40
CA PRO A 57 6.48 -0.25 17.31
C PRO A 57 6.58 -1.63 16.66
N LYS A 58 7.64 -2.37 16.95
CA LYS A 58 7.84 -3.74 16.42
C LYS A 58 6.64 -4.65 16.70
N LYS A 59 6.03 -4.52 17.88
CA LYS A 59 4.82 -5.26 18.26
C LYS A 59 3.67 -5.04 17.30
N HIS A 60 3.46 -3.78 16.85
CA HIS A 60 2.43 -3.45 15.87
C HIS A 60 2.73 -4.09 14.51
N ILE A 61 3.97 -3.99 14.05
CA ILE A 61 4.40 -4.60 12.78
C ILE A 61 4.18 -6.11 12.81
N GLU A 62 4.60 -6.78 13.89
CA GLU A 62 4.41 -8.22 14.09
C GLU A 62 2.93 -8.60 14.11
N GLN A 63 2.09 -7.81 14.78
CA GLN A 63 0.64 -8.02 14.83
C GLN A 63 0.03 -7.98 13.42
N ILE A 64 0.39 -7.00 12.62
CA ILE A 64 -0.12 -6.90 11.25
C ILE A 64 0.37 -8.07 10.40
N LEU A 65 1.67 -8.32 10.36
CA LEU A 65 2.25 -9.34 9.49
C LEU A 65 1.83 -10.76 9.86
N SER A 66 1.70 -11.06 11.16
CA SER A 66 1.27 -12.39 11.62
C SER A 66 -0.21 -12.68 11.36
N ASN A 67 -1.02 -11.66 11.14
CA ASN A 67 -2.45 -11.79 10.84
C ASN A 67 -2.77 -11.80 9.34
N ILE A 68 -1.79 -11.67 8.46
CA ILE A 68 -2.01 -11.78 7.02
C ILE A 68 -2.47 -13.19 6.68
N PRO A 69 -3.67 -13.36 6.10
CA PRO A 69 -4.22 -14.68 5.81
C PRO A 69 -3.55 -15.30 4.59
N LYS A 70 -3.61 -16.62 4.48
CA LYS A 70 -3.15 -17.34 3.27
C LYS A 70 -4.15 -17.22 2.13
N GLU A 71 -5.43 -17.03 2.46
CA GLU A 71 -6.53 -16.82 1.53
C GLU A 71 -7.64 -15.99 2.16
N GLY A 72 -8.45 -15.34 1.33
CA GLY A 72 -9.55 -14.50 1.81
C GLY A 72 -9.09 -13.18 2.43
N ILE A 73 -9.93 -12.62 3.29
CA ILE A 73 -9.67 -11.38 4.01
C ILE A 73 -9.98 -11.54 5.49
N VAL A 74 -9.21 -10.81 6.33
CA VAL A 74 -9.45 -10.71 7.78
C VAL A 74 -9.36 -9.26 8.21
N GLY A 75 -10.16 -8.88 9.21
CA GLY A 75 -10.08 -7.56 9.85
C GLY A 75 -9.02 -7.53 10.94
N VAL A 76 -8.32 -6.42 11.07
CA VAL A 76 -7.34 -6.19 12.15
C VAL A 76 -8.07 -5.84 13.44
N GLU A 77 -9.05 -4.96 13.36
CA GLU A 77 -9.87 -4.56 14.50
C GLU A 77 -10.92 -5.63 14.82
N LYS A 78 -11.40 -5.62 16.05
CA LYS A 78 -12.44 -6.54 16.50
C LYS A 78 -13.76 -6.27 15.77
N GLU A 79 -14.41 -7.33 15.28
CA GLU A 79 -15.75 -7.24 14.72
C GLU A 79 -16.78 -6.68 15.75
N PRO A 80 -17.76 -5.88 15.32
CA PRO A 80 -18.07 -5.48 13.94
C PRO A 80 -17.37 -4.20 13.47
N TYR A 81 -16.36 -3.73 14.16
CA TYR A 81 -15.69 -2.44 13.93
C TYR A 81 -14.47 -2.55 13.01
N ALA A 82 -14.21 -3.73 12.45
CA ALA A 82 -13.08 -3.94 11.57
C ALA A 82 -13.21 -3.14 10.28
N ASP A 83 -12.25 -2.24 10.05
CA ASP A 83 -12.16 -1.43 8.83
C ASP A 83 -10.81 -1.66 8.10
N THR A 84 -9.77 -1.96 8.86
CA THR A 84 -8.47 -2.33 8.31
C THR A 84 -8.48 -3.81 7.93
N MET A 85 -8.50 -4.09 6.64
CA MET A 85 -8.57 -5.45 6.13
C MET A 85 -7.20 -5.93 5.63
N LEU A 86 -6.91 -7.21 5.85
CA LEU A 86 -5.70 -7.88 5.37
C LEU A 86 -6.09 -9.00 4.40
N CYS A 87 -5.36 -9.09 3.30
CA CYS A 87 -5.43 -10.19 2.33
C CYS A 87 -4.02 -10.74 2.08
N PRO A 88 -3.86 -11.84 1.34
CA PRO A 88 -2.53 -12.42 1.10
C PRO A 88 -1.51 -11.45 0.49
N ASN A 89 -1.97 -10.49 -0.29
CA ASN A 89 -1.11 -9.50 -0.96
C ASN A 89 -0.87 -8.20 -0.13
N SER A 90 -1.38 -8.13 1.10
CA SER A 90 -1.28 -6.91 1.92
C SER A 90 0.15 -6.55 2.27
N LYS A 91 1.02 -7.52 2.58
CA LYS A 91 2.41 -7.24 2.96
C LYS A 91 3.13 -6.44 1.88
N ASN A 92 3.12 -6.91 0.63
CA ASN A 92 3.82 -6.22 -0.45
C ASN A 92 3.19 -4.86 -0.76
N ALA A 93 1.87 -4.75 -0.74
CA ALA A 93 1.18 -3.48 -0.94
C ALA A 93 1.58 -2.44 0.13
N ILE A 94 1.62 -2.84 1.40
CA ILE A 94 2.05 -1.99 2.51
C ILE A 94 3.49 -1.52 2.32
N LEU A 95 4.41 -2.45 2.03
CA LEU A 95 5.84 -2.13 1.89
C LEU A 95 6.11 -1.28 0.65
N ARG A 96 5.39 -1.47 -0.45
CA ARG A 96 5.48 -0.61 -1.64
C ARG A 96 4.95 0.80 -1.36
N SER A 97 3.83 0.91 -0.67
CA SER A 97 3.24 2.20 -0.31
C SER A 97 4.19 3.03 0.57
N CYS A 98 4.76 2.43 1.60
CA CYS A 98 5.77 3.08 2.44
C CYS A 98 7.02 3.42 1.64
N GLY A 99 7.50 2.49 0.80
CA GLY A 99 8.67 2.68 -0.05
C GLY A 99 8.50 3.81 -1.04
N ALA A 100 7.30 3.99 -1.60
CA ALA A 100 6.99 5.10 -2.50
C ALA A 100 7.21 6.45 -1.82
N GLY A 101 6.70 6.60 -0.60
CA GLY A 101 6.87 7.85 0.17
C GLY A 101 8.33 8.16 0.47
N ILE A 102 9.10 7.15 0.88
CA ILE A 102 10.54 7.31 1.18
C ILE A 102 11.32 7.65 -0.09
N ALA A 103 11.08 6.94 -1.19
CA ALA A 103 11.75 7.21 -2.46
C ALA A 103 11.43 8.62 -2.98
N ALA A 104 10.18 9.05 -2.89
CA ALA A 104 9.78 10.40 -3.27
C ALA A 104 10.45 11.46 -2.41
N ALA A 105 10.54 11.25 -1.11
CA ALA A 105 11.26 12.15 -0.20
C ALA A 105 12.75 12.25 -0.54
N ASN A 106 13.40 11.11 -0.82
CA ASN A 106 14.80 11.07 -1.20
C ASN A 106 15.08 11.80 -2.52
N ASP A 107 14.17 11.77 -3.47
CA ASP A 107 14.31 12.50 -4.74
C ASP A 107 14.25 14.03 -4.55
N LEU A 108 13.69 14.50 -3.43
CA LEU A 108 13.61 15.93 -3.10
C LEU A 108 14.83 16.45 -2.32
N ILE A 109 15.61 15.56 -1.74
CA ILE A 109 16.83 15.90 -1.00
C ILE A 109 18.01 15.89 -1.97
#